data_3f1d5110a3d03957d2e9e2c9c29713d4
#
_entry.id   3f1d5110a3d03957d2e9e2c9c29713d4
#
_cell.length_a   1.000
_cell.length_b   1.000
_cell.length_c   1.000
_cell.angle_alpha   90.00
_cell.angle_beta   90.00
_cell.angle_gamma   90.00
#
_symmetry.space_group_name_H-M   'P 1'
#
loop_
_entity.id
_entity.type
_entity.pdbx_description
1 polymer ?
#
loop_
_entity_poly.entity_id
_entity_poly.type
_entity_poly.pdbx_seq_one_letter_code
_entity_poly.pdbx_strand_id
1 'polypeptide(L)'
;VMTMSYVDEVLAELIEKNPAEPEFHQAAKEVLESLRPVVEQNEEKFRKDALLERLVNPERQIKFRVPWVDDKGQVQVNTGYRVQFNSAIGPYKGGLRFHPSVNLGIIKFLGFEQIFKNSLTGLPIGGGKGGSDFDPKGKSDREVMAFCQSFMTELCKYIGADTDVPAGDIGVGGREIGYMFGQYKRIRNLYEGVLTGKGLTYGGSLARTEATGYGLLYYTQEMLKCNGHDLAGKTVVVSGAGNVAIYATQKAQQLGAKVVTVSDSTGWIYDPEGIDVELLKEVKEVKRARLTEYAAARKSAEYHEGRGVWSVKCDVALPCATQNELHLDDAKALVANGVIAVAEGANMPTTLEATEYLQENGVLFAPGKASNAGGVATSALEMSQNSERLSWTFDEVDAKLQGIMVNIFHACDDASKKYGFEKNYVVGANIAGFEKVAEAMTAQGIV
;
A
#
# COMPACT_ATOMS: atom_id res chain seq x y z
N VAL A 1 -20.67 -36.15 -12.60
CA VAL A 1 -20.76 -34.69 -12.74
C VAL A 1 -19.96 -34.04 -11.62
N MET A 2 -18.84 -33.47 -11.96
CA MET A 2 -18.06 -32.71 -10.98
C MET A 2 -18.80 -31.41 -10.64
N THR A 3 -19.11 -31.23 -9.35
CA THR A 3 -19.66 -29.96 -8.84
C THR A 3 -18.52 -28.95 -8.75
N MET A 4 -18.70 -27.76 -9.28
CA MET A 4 -17.72 -26.69 -9.13
C MET A 4 -17.57 -26.32 -7.65
N SER A 5 -16.36 -25.95 -7.23
CA SER A 5 -16.14 -25.42 -5.90
C SER A 5 -16.82 -24.05 -5.76
N TYR A 6 -17.08 -23.66 -4.53
CA TYR A 6 -17.70 -22.35 -4.25
C TYR A 6 -16.87 -21.19 -4.83
N VAL A 7 -15.56 -21.23 -4.66
CA VAL A 7 -14.66 -20.21 -5.23
C VAL A 7 -14.80 -20.17 -6.75
N ASP A 8 -14.79 -21.32 -7.42
CA ASP A 8 -14.90 -21.36 -8.88
C ASP A 8 -16.25 -20.84 -9.39
N GLU A 9 -17.34 -21.18 -8.70
CA GLU A 9 -18.68 -20.66 -9.02
C GLU A 9 -18.75 -19.16 -8.93
N VAL A 10 -18.21 -18.57 -7.84
CA VAL A 10 -18.20 -17.12 -7.63
C VAL A 10 -17.35 -16.42 -8.68
N LEU A 11 -16.18 -16.98 -9.01
CA LEU A 11 -15.31 -16.42 -10.05
C LEU A 11 -15.97 -16.44 -11.43
N ALA A 12 -16.62 -17.55 -11.79
CA ALA A 12 -17.32 -17.66 -13.07
C ALA A 12 -18.46 -16.62 -13.19
N GLU A 13 -19.24 -16.48 -12.14
CA GLU A 13 -20.33 -15.48 -12.08
C GLU A 13 -19.80 -14.06 -12.15
N LEU A 14 -18.72 -13.75 -11.44
CA LEU A 14 -18.08 -12.44 -11.45
C LEU A 14 -17.60 -12.06 -12.84
N ILE A 15 -16.96 -12.98 -13.55
CA ILE A 15 -16.46 -12.73 -14.91
C ILE A 15 -17.62 -12.49 -15.88
N GLU A 16 -18.69 -13.28 -15.77
CA GLU A 16 -19.88 -13.11 -16.61
C GLU A 16 -20.57 -11.77 -16.38
N LYS A 17 -20.69 -11.35 -15.13
CA LYS A 17 -21.36 -10.10 -14.76
C LYS A 17 -20.53 -8.85 -15.03
N ASN A 18 -19.21 -8.98 -15.15
CA ASN A 18 -18.30 -7.85 -15.33
C ASN A 18 -17.38 -8.07 -16.54
N PRO A 19 -17.92 -8.20 -17.77
CA PRO A 19 -17.16 -8.69 -18.91
C PRO A 19 -16.04 -7.75 -19.39
N ALA A 20 -16.10 -6.49 -19.07
CA ALA A 20 -15.15 -5.47 -19.53
C ALA A 20 -14.12 -5.05 -18.46
N GLU A 21 -13.92 -5.86 -17.42
CA GLU A 21 -13.07 -5.50 -16.27
C GLU A 21 -11.98 -6.54 -16.02
N PRO A 22 -10.99 -6.70 -16.95
CA PRO A 22 -9.98 -7.74 -16.83
C PRO A 22 -9.10 -7.62 -15.59
N GLU A 23 -8.76 -6.40 -15.16
CA GLU A 23 -7.95 -6.16 -13.98
C GLU A 23 -8.69 -6.61 -12.72
N PHE A 24 -9.99 -6.39 -12.65
CA PHE A 24 -10.81 -6.85 -11.53
C PHE A 24 -10.94 -8.38 -11.52
N HIS A 25 -11.11 -9.01 -12.69
CA HIS A 25 -11.11 -10.47 -12.79
C HIS A 25 -9.83 -11.08 -12.22
N GLN A 26 -8.68 -10.50 -12.59
CA GLN A 26 -7.38 -10.99 -12.14
C GLN A 26 -7.22 -10.82 -10.63
N ALA A 27 -7.56 -9.67 -10.09
CA ALA A 27 -7.47 -9.40 -8.66
C ALA A 27 -8.37 -10.32 -7.84
N ALA A 28 -9.61 -10.50 -8.28
CA ALA A 28 -10.56 -11.39 -7.60
C ALA A 28 -10.08 -12.84 -7.63
N LYS A 29 -9.56 -13.29 -8.78
CA LYS A 29 -9.01 -14.63 -8.91
C LYS A 29 -7.85 -14.85 -7.95
N GLU A 30 -6.89 -13.95 -7.92
CA GLU A 30 -5.72 -14.07 -7.04
C GLU A 30 -6.12 -14.13 -5.57
N VAL A 31 -7.02 -13.24 -5.14
CA VAL A 31 -7.47 -13.20 -3.75
C VAL A 31 -8.28 -14.45 -3.41
N LEU A 32 -9.29 -14.80 -4.20
CA LEU A 32 -10.16 -15.94 -3.89
C LEU A 32 -9.41 -17.27 -3.95
N GLU A 33 -8.48 -17.44 -4.88
CA GLU A 33 -7.62 -18.63 -4.94
C GLU A 33 -6.81 -18.78 -3.64
N SER A 34 -6.28 -17.69 -3.13
CA SER A 34 -5.50 -17.70 -1.88
C SER A 34 -6.35 -18.03 -0.64
N LEU A 35 -7.67 -17.89 -0.74
CA LEU A 35 -8.60 -18.12 0.37
C LEU A 35 -9.23 -19.51 0.35
N ARG A 36 -8.92 -20.35 -0.61
CA ARG A 36 -9.50 -21.71 -0.70
C ARG A 36 -9.43 -22.51 0.59
N PRO A 37 -8.31 -22.55 1.32
CA PRO A 37 -8.25 -23.32 2.57
C PRO A 37 -9.28 -22.87 3.61
N VAL A 38 -9.50 -21.57 3.73
CA VAL A 38 -10.48 -21.01 4.67
C VAL A 38 -11.90 -21.25 4.18
N VAL A 39 -12.14 -21.01 2.88
CA VAL A 39 -13.48 -21.14 2.28
C VAL A 39 -13.95 -22.58 2.32
N GLU A 40 -13.08 -23.55 2.02
CA GLU A 40 -13.42 -24.97 2.03
C GLU A 40 -13.82 -25.45 3.43
N GLN A 41 -13.16 -24.95 4.48
CA GLN A 41 -13.51 -25.30 5.86
C GLN A 41 -14.82 -24.67 6.34
N ASN A 42 -15.32 -23.65 5.67
CA ASN A 42 -16.52 -22.91 6.06
C ASN A 42 -17.55 -22.82 4.93
N GLU A 43 -17.46 -23.70 3.94
CA GLU A 43 -18.24 -23.60 2.70
C GLU A 43 -19.74 -23.52 2.93
N GLU A 44 -20.30 -24.41 3.76
CA GLU A 44 -21.74 -24.42 4.04
C GLU A 44 -22.23 -23.09 4.64
N LYS A 45 -21.51 -22.60 5.62
CA LYS A 45 -21.81 -21.33 6.28
C LYS A 45 -21.71 -20.15 5.31
N PHE A 46 -20.63 -20.10 4.53
CA PHE A 46 -20.38 -18.99 3.59
C PHE A 46 -21.36 -19.01 2.41
N ARG A 47 -21.71 -20.18 1.91
CA ARG A 47 -22.73 -20.30 0.86
C ARG A 47 -24.09 -19.82 1.34
N LYS A 48 -24.47 -20.20 2.55
CA LYS A 48 -25.75 -19.82 3.15
C LYS A 48 -25.92 -18.31 3.22
N ASP A 49 -24.87 -17.60 3.58
CA ASP A 49 -24.88 -16.15 3.72
C ASP A 49 -24.49 -15.42 2.43
N ALA A 50 -24.22 -16.15 1.35
CA ALA A 50 -23.68 -15.58 0.11
C ALA A 50 -22.47 -14.66 0.38
N LEU A 51 -21.58 -15.09 1.26
CA LEU A 51 -20.49 -14.25 1.75
C LEU A 51 -19.56 -13.81 0.63
N LEU A 52 -19.11 -14.73 -0.23
CA LEU A 52 -18.19 -14.40 -1.32
C LEU A 52 -18.86 -13.54 -2.38
N GLU A 53 -20.11 -13.80 -2.71
CA GLU A 53 -20.88 -12.98 -3.67
C GLU A 53 -21.00 -11.54 -3.15
N ARG A 54 -21.26 -11.36 -1.85
CA ARG A 54 -21.31 -10.02 -1.24
C ARG A 54 -19.94 -9.38 -1.16
N LEU A 55 -18.89 -10.17 -0.89
CA LEU A 55 -17.52 -9.67 -0.78
C LEU A 55 -17.00 -9.11 -2.12
N VAL A 56 -17.30 -9.78 -3.22
CA VAL A 56 -16.79 -9.36 -4.55
C VAL A 56 -17.66 -8.32 -5.24
N ASN A 57 -18.78 -7.97 -4.66
CA ASN A 57 -19.64 -6.90 -5.15
C ASN A 57 -19.45 -5.65 -4.29
N PRO A 58 -19.07 -4.51 -4.88
CA PRO A 58 -18.96 -3.28 -4.10
C PRO A 58 -20.31 -2.85 -3.56
N GLU A 59 -20.30 -2.26 -2.36
CA GLU A 59 -21.53 -1.73 -1.76
C GLU A 59 -22.10 -0.59 -2.58
N ARG A 60 -21.24 0.27 -3.12
CA ARG A 60 -21.61 1.37 -4.05
C ARG A 60 -20.51 1.70 -5.02
N GLN A 61 -20.94 2.08 -6.23
CA GLN A 61 -20.06 2.65 -7.24
C GLN A 61 -20.65 3.97 -7.69
N ILE A 62 -19.85 5.03 -7.65
CA ILE A 62 -20.28 6.37 -8.00
C ILE A 62 -19.42 6.85 -9.17
N LYS A 63 -20.08 7.25 -10.23
CA LYS A 63 -19.44 7.80 -11.44
C LYS A 63 -20.09 9.15 -11.73
N PHE A 64 -19.28 10.18 -11.94
CA PHE A 64 -19.78 11.53 -12.13
C PHE A 64 -18.95 12.31 -13.15
N ARG A 65 -19.57 13.30 -13.75
CA ARG A 65 -18.94 14.22 -14.69
C ARG A 65 -18.20 15.32 -13.92
N VAL A 66 -16.97 15.66 -14.38
CA VAL A 66 -16.14 16.71 -13.78
C VAL A 66 -15.77 17.73 -14.85
N PRO A 67 -16.58 18.78 -15.06
CA PRO A 67 -16.24 19.86 -15.98
C PRO A 67 -15.35 20.90 -15.27
N TRP A 68 -14.37 21.40 -15.99
CA TRP A 68 -13.47 22.45 -15.46
C TRP A 68 -12.95 23.29 -16.63
N VAL A 69 -12.45 24.49 -16.33
CA VAL A 69 -11.96 25.44 -17.36
C VAL A 69 -10.45 25.54 -17.24
N ASP A 70 -9.76 25.34 -18.37
CA ASP A 70 -8.31 25.43 -18.44
C ASP A 70 -7.82 26.89 -18.51
N ASP A 71 -6.51 27.09 -18.51
CA ASP A 71 -5.89 28.42 -18.52
C ASP A 71 -6.16 29.19 -19.84
N LYS A 72 -6.59 28.48 -20.88
CA LYS A 72 -6.96 29.09 -22.17
C LYS A 72 -8.45 29.43 -22.26
N GLY A 73 -9.20 29.22 -21.17
CA GLY A 73 -10.64 29.43 -21.16
C GLY A 73 -11.46 28.32 -21.83
N GLN A 74 -10.82 27.17 -22.14
CA GLN A 74 -11.50 26.03 -22.74
C GLN A 74 -12.13 25.16 -21.66
N VAL A 75 -13.35 24.70 -21.90
CA VAL A 75 -14.01 23.74 -21.02
C VAL A 75 -13.45 22.34 -21.27
N GLN A 76 -12.97 21.73 -20.21
CA GLN A 76 -12.53 20.34 -20.20
C GLN A 76 -13.55 19.49 -19.44
N VAL A 77 -13.69 18.22 -19.82
CA VAL A 77 -14.62 17.30 -19.14
C VAL A 77 -13.87 16.01 -18.83
N ASN A 78 -13.76 15.72 -17.57
CA ASN A 78 -13.22 14.45 -17.07
C ASN A 78 -14.33 13.66 -16.39
N THR A 79 -14.01 12.41 -16.03
CA THR A 79 -14.91 11.53 -15.28
C THR A 79 -14.30 11.25 -13.92
N GLY A 80 -15.11 11.37 -12.88
CA GLY A 80 -14.73 11.03 -11.51
C GLY A 80 -15.35 9.70 -11.08
N TYR A 81 -14.65 8.99 -10.20
CA TYR A 81 -15.07 7.68 -9.69
C TYR A 81 -14.83 7.59 -8.20
N ARG A 82 -15.76 6.95 -7.49
CA ARG A 82 -15.53 6.46 -6.12
C ARG A 82 -16.21 5.10 -5.98
N VAL A 83 -15.42 4.09 -5.63
CA VAL A 83 -15.93 2.76 -5.32
C VAL A 83 -15.86 2.58 -3.81
N GLN A 84 -17.02 2.51 -3.19
CA GLN A 84 -17.21 2.22 -1.76
C GLN A 84 -17.43 0.73 -1.67
N PHE A 85 -16.33 -0.01 -1.47
CA PHE A 85 -16.36 -1.44 -1.70
C PHE A 85 -16.93 -2.21 -0.52
N ASN A 86 -16.41 -1.96 0.68
CA ASN A 86 -16.85 -2.72 1.87
C ASN A 86 -16.65 -1.89 3.13
N SER A 87 -17.68 -1.79 3.93
CA SER A 87 -17.69 -1.04 5.19
C SER A 87 -17.87 -1.92 6.43
N ALA A 88 -17.68 -3.22 6.32
CA ALA A 88 -17.93 -4.13 7.43
C ALA A 88 -17.07 -3.82 8.67
N ILE A 89 -15.85 -3.33 8.50
CA ILE A 89 -14.94 -3.06 9.61
C ILE A 89 -14.65 -1.57 9.83
N GLY A 90 -15.30 -0.69 9.09
CA GLY A 90 -15.14 0.77 9.28
C GLY A 90 -15.52 1.57 8.05
N PRO A 91 -15.38 2.91 8.13
CA PRO A 91 -15.61 3.78 6.98
C PRO A 91 -14.74 3.37 5.80
N TYR A 92 -15.25 3.57 4.59
CA TYR A 92 -14.46 3.30 3.38
C TYR A 92 -13.18 4.13 3.42
N LYS A 93 -12.05 3.50 3.16
CA LYS A 93 -10.74 4.15 3.18
C LYS A 93 -9.92 3.70 1.98
N GLY A 94 -9.36 4.65 1.28
CA GLY A 94 -8.47 4.40 0.14
C GLY A 94 -8.24 5.65 -0.67
N GLY A 95 -7.16 5.63 -1.45
CA GLY A 95 -6.67 6.79 -2.19
C GLY A 95 -7.51 7.18 -3.39
N LEU A 96 -7.26 8.41 -3.84
CA LEU A 96 -7.74 8.93 -5.12
C LEU A 96 -6.57 8.98 -6.10
N ARG A 97 -6.76 8.42 -7.29
CA ARG A 97 -5.75 8.41 -8.35
C ARG A 97 -6.16 9.33 -9.50
N PHE A 98 -5.30 10.28 -9.84
CA PHE A 98 -5.49 11.12 -11.02
C PHE A 98 -4.46 10.74 -12.07
N HIS A 99 -4.92 10.01 -13.10
CA HIS A 99 -4.07 9.52 -14.17
C HIS A 99 -4.95 9.18 -15.39
N PRO A 100 -4.46 9.42 -16.63
CA PRO A 100 -5.23 9.13 -17.83
C PRO A 100 -5.74 7.69 -17.98
N SER A 101 -5.04 6.73 -17.36
CA SER A 101 -5.40 5.30 -17.39
C SER A 101 -6.59 4.94 -16.51
N VAL A 102 -7.03 5.84 -15.65
CA VAL A 102 -8.10 5.54 -14.67
C VAL A 102 -9.43 5.30 -15.38
N ASN A 103 -10.07 4.19 -15.05
CA ASN A 103 -11.42 3.85 -15.42
C ASN A 103 -12.10 3.10 -14.26
N LEU A 104 -13.38 2.83 -14.38
CA LEU A 104 -14.14 2.19 -13.29
C LEU A 104 -13.58 0.81 -12.92
N GLY A 105 -13.21 -0.01 -13.90
CA GLY A 105 -12.68 -1.36 -13.67
C GLY A 105 -11.38 -1.34 -12.87
N ILE A 106 -10.48 -0.42 -13.18
CA ILE A 106 -9.21 -0.24 -12.44
C ILE A 106 -9.49 0.20 -11.02
N ILE A 107 -10.35 1.18 -10.82
CA ILE A 107 -10.71 1.67 -9.48
C ILE A 107 -11.39 0.56 -8.67
N LYS A 108 -12.22 -0.24 -9.30
CA LYS A 108 -12.90 -1.38 -8.67
C LYS A 108 -11.92 -2.43 -8.18
N PHE A 109 -10.93 -2.81 -9.01
CA PHE A 109 -9.94 -3.78 -8.56
C PHE A 109 -9.08 -3.26 -7.42
N LEU A 110 -8.68 -1.99 -7.49
CA LEU A 110 -7.90 -1.35 -6.42
C LEU A 110 -8.70 -1.27 -5.12
N GLY A 111 -9.98 -0.96 -5.20
CA GLY A 111 -10.89 -0.94 -4.05
C GLY A 111 -11.07 -2.31 -3.42
N PHE A 112 -11.14 -3.34 -4.25
CA PHE A 112 -11.23 -4.72 -3.76
C PHE A 112 -9.98 -5.13 -2.98
N GLU A 113 -8.81 -4.89 -3.52
CA GLU A 113 -7.54 -5.17 -2.82
C GLU A 113 -7.40 -4.36 -1.54
N GLN A 114 -7.92 -3.14 -1.53
CA GLN A 114 -7.84 -2.25 -0.37
C GLN A 114 -8.59 -2.78 0.86
N ILE A 115 -9.65 -3.58 0.66
CA ILE A 115 -10.39 -4.21 1.75
C ILE A 115 -9.44 -5.00 2.66
N PHE A 116 -8.63 -5.86 2.05
CA PHE A 116 -7.76 -6.80 2.77
C PHE A 116 -6.53 -6.10 3.34
N LYS A 117 -5.99 -5.16 2.61
CA LYS A 117 -4.86 -4.36 3.08
C LYS A 117 -5.22 -3.57 4.34
N ASN A 118 -6.38 -2.90 4.32
CA ASN A 118 -6.86 -2.14 5.47
C ASN A 118 -7.18 -3.04 6.66
N SER A 119 -7.78 -4.20 6.40
CA SER A 119 -8.12 -5.18 7.42
C SER A 119 -6.91 -5.64 8.22
N LEU A 120 -5.77 -5.85 7.55
CA LEU A 120 -4.52 -6.27 8.19
C LEU A 120 -4.03 -5.27 9.25
N THR A 121 -4.32 -3.99 9.11
CA THR A 121 -3.87 -2.99 10.08
C THR A 121 -4.48 -3.18 11.46
N GLY A 122 -5.57 -3.91 11.57
CA GLY A 122 -6.32 -4.05 12.82
C GLY A 122 -7.13 -2.80 13.19
N LEU A 123 -7.10 -1.76 12.35
CA LEU A 123 -7.77 -0.49 12.59
C LEU A 123 -9.17 -0.48 11.97
N PRO A 124 -10.11 0.35 12.49
CA PRO A 124 -11.49 0.36 12.01
C PRO A 124 -11.63 1.16 10.71
N ILE A 125 -11.09 0.63 9.62
CA ILE A 125 -11.17 1.20 8.28
C ILE A 125 -11.60 0.12 7.28
N GLY A 126 -12.60 0.46 6.48
CA GLY A 126 -13.10 -0.39 5.39
C GLY A 126 -12.31 -0.16 4.10
N GLY A 127 -12.82 -0.69 2.99
CA GLY A 127 -12.15 -0.59 1.68
C GLY A 127 -12.88 0.31 0.71
N GLY A 128 -12.13 1.22 0.10
CA GLY A 128 -12.61 2.09 -0.96
C GLY A 128 -11.48 2.56 -1.85
N LYS A 129 -11.83 3.07 -3.02
CA LYS A 129 -10.88 3.64 -3.96
C LYS A 129 -11.61 4.63 -4.86
N GLY A 130 -10.88 5.58 -5.41
CA GLY A 130 -11.46 6.55 -6.33
C GLY A 130 -10.43 7.17 -7.25
N GLY A 131 -10.87 8.13 -8.00
CA GLY A 131 -9.99 8.87 -8.89
C GLY A 131 -10.68 9.43 -10.12
N SER A 132 -9.86 9.80 -11.08
CA SER A 132 -10.32 10.38 -12.34
C SER A 132 -9.28 10.13 -13.43
N ASP A 133 -9.73 10.16 -14.67
CA ASP A 133 -8.87 10.15 -15.85
C ASP A 133 -8.14 11.47 -16.09
N PHE A 134 -8.30 12.44 -15.20
CA PHE A 134 -7.57 13.70 -15.21
C PHE A 134 -6.07 13.46 -15.03
N ASP A 135 -5.26 14.12 -15.85
CA ASP A 135 -3.81 14.08 -15.77
C ASP A 135 -3.29 15.40 -15.20
N PRO A 136 -2.80 15.43 -13.95
CA PRO A 136 -2.25 16.66 -13.36
C PRO A 136 -0.91 17.07 -13.97
N LYS A 137 -0.25 16.15 -14.66
CA LYS A 137 1.07 16.41 -15.25
C LYS A 137 0.99 17.49 -16.33
N GLY A 138 1.86 18.48 -16.24
CA GLY A 138 1.89 19.57 -17.22
C GLY A 138 0.79 20.61 -17.04
N LYS A 139 -0.02 20.53 -16.01
CA LYS A 139 -1.08 21.50 -15.67
C LYS A 139 -0.59 22.51 -14.65
N SER A 140 -1.11 23.74 -14.75
CA SER A 140 -0.81 24.78 -13.76
C SER A 140 -1.51 24.48 -12.42
N ASP A 141 -1.04 25.11 -11.34
CA ASP A 141 -1.72 25.04 -10.04
C ASP A 141 -3.18 25.49 -10.14
N ARG A 142 -3.44 26.52 -10.93
CA ARG A 142 -4.79 27.03 -11.14
C ARG A 142 -5.69 26.00 -11.84
N GLU A 143 -5.17 25.29 -12.83
CA GLU A 143 -5.90 24.22 -13.52
C GLU A 143 -6.18 23.04 -12.60
N VAL A 144 -5.17 22.63 -11.84
CA VAL A 144 -5.33 21.53 -10.86
C VAL A 144 -6.33 21.93 -9.77
N MET A 145 -6.29 23.16 -9.30
CA MET A 145 -7.27 23.66 -8.32
C MET A 145 -8.68 23.65 -8.89
N ALA A 146 -8.87 24.13 -10.13
CA ALA A 146 -10.17 24.14 -10.80
C ALA A 146 -10.74 22.72 -10.92
N PHE A 147 -9.89 21.78 -11.35
CA PHE A 147 -10.29 20.36 -11.44
C PHE A 147 -10.67 19.81 -10.06
N CYS A 148 -9.81 19.97 -9.06
CA CYS A 148 -10.05 19.46 -7.70
C CYS A 148 -11.34 20.01 -7.09
N GLN A 149 -11.63 21.28 -7.31
CA GLN A 149 -12.87 21.91 -6.82
C GLN A 149 -14.09 21.31 -7.50
N SER A 150 -14.06 21.12 -8.81
CA SER A 150 -15.16 20.51 -9.56
C SER A 150 -15.36 19.04 -9.15
N PHE A 151 -14.26 18.29 -9.01
CA PHE A 151 -14.28 16.89 -8.56
C PHE A 151 -14.92 16.76 -7.18
N MET A 152 -14.49 17.59 -6.22
CA MET A 152 -15.02 17.54 -4.86
C MET A 152 -16.46 18.03 -4.76
N THR A 153 -16.89 18.92 -5.65
CA THR A 153 -18.29 19.38 -5.66
C THR A 153 -19.26 18.20 -5.83
N GLU A 154 -18.89 17.21 -6.63
CA GLU A 154 -19.68 15.99 -6.75
C GLU A 154 -19.38 14.98 -5.66
N LEU A 155 -18.11 14.74 -5.38
CA LEU A 155 -17.69 13.73 -4.40
C LEU A 155 -18.18 14.03 -2.98
N CYS A 156 -18.27 15.30 -2.59
CA CYS A 156 -18.67 15.70 -1.22
C CYS A 156 -20.04 15.17 -0.79
N LYS A 157 -20.89 14.77 -1.75
CA LYS A 157 -22.22 14.22 -1.47
C LYS A 157 -22.15 12.81 -0.84
N TYR A 158 -21.01 12.15 -0.97
CA TYR A 158 -20.87 10.70 -0.67
C TYR A 158 -19.83 10.39 0.39
N ILE A 159 -19.03 11.38 0.81
CA ILE A 159 -17.91 11.17 1.72
C ILE A 159 -18.11 11.94 3.03
N GLY A 160 -17.31 11.62 4.02
CA GLY A 160 -17.34 12.26 5.33
C GLY A 160 -16.48 11.50 6.34
N ALA A 161 -16.22 12.11 7.48
CA ALA A 161 -15.33 11.57 8.51
C ALA A 161 -15.74 10.17 8.99
N ASP A 162 -17.04 9.90 9.06
CA ASP A 162 -17.58 8.63 9.57
C ASP A 162 -18.15 7.73 8.46
N THR A 163 -18.03 8.14 7.22
CA THR A 163 -18.59 7.42 6.06
C THR A 163 -17.50 6.91 5.14
N ASP A 164 -16.73 7.82 4.58
CA ASP A 164 -15.72 7.54 3.56
C ASP A 164 -14.63 8.59 3.61
N VAL A 165 -13.40 8.17 3.85
CA VAL A 165 -12.26 9.07 4.05
C VAL A 165 -11.21 8.78 2.97
N PRO A 166 -11.27 9.47 1.82
CA PRO A 166 -10.25 9.32 0.78
C PRO A 166 -8.88 9.84 1.19
N ALA A 167 -7.86 9.40 0.47
CA ALA A 167 -6.47 9.82 0.64
C ALA A 167 -5.82 10.12 -0.70
N GLY A 168 -4.52 10.39 -0.70
CA GLY A 168 -3.74 10.51 -1.93
C GLY A 168 -3.33 9.16 -2.50
N ASP A 169 -2.99 9.18 -3.77
CA ASP A 169 -2.41 8.09 -4.54
C ASP A 169 -1.69 8.71 -5.74
N ILE A 170 -1.42 7.95 -6.79
CA ILE A 170 -0.76 8.47 -8.00
C ILE A 170 -1.49 9.73 -8.51
N GLY A 171 -0.75 10.81 -8.70
CA GLY A 171 -1.28 12.08 -9.19
C GLY A 171 -2.01 12.92 -8.14
N VAL A 172 -2.10 12.46 -6.90
CA VAL A 172 -2.77 13.17 -5.80
C VAL A 172 -1.83 13.25 -4.60
N GLY A 173 -1.22 14.39 -4.43
CA GLY A 173 -0.37 14.70 -3.29
C GLY A 173 -0.98 15.75 -2.38
N GLY A 174 -0.15 16.33 -1.52
CA GLY A 174 -0.59 17.33 -0.54
C GLY A 174 -1.32 18.52 -1.14
N ARG A 175 -0.87 18.98 -2.32
CA ARG A 175 -1.51 20.08 -3.04
C ARG A 175 -2.96 19.77 -3.41
N GLU A 176 -3.18 18.62 -4.04
CA GLU A 176 -4.50 18.17 -4.45
C GLU A 176 -5.42 17.92 -3.25
N ILE A 177 -4.88 17.28 -2.20
CA ILE A 177 -5.62 17.07 -0.95
C ILE A 177 -6.04 18.40 -0.35
N GLY A 178 -5.14 19.40 -0.35
CA GLY A 178 -5.46 20.75 0.14
C GLY A 178 -6.60 21.41 -0.63
N TYR A 179 -6.55 21.36 -1.97
CA TYR A 179 -7.61 21.94 -2.80
C TYR A 179 -8.95 21.24 -2.57
N MET A 180 -8.94 19.93 -2.45
CA MET A 180 -10.16 19.15 -2.20
C MET A 180 -10.73 19.40 -0.81
N PHE A 181 -9.87 19.48 0.21
CA PHE A 181 -10.29 19.77 1.58
C PHE A 181 -10.94 21.15 1.69
N GLY A 182 -10.33 22.17 1.07
CA GLY A 182 -10.87 23.52 1.05
C GLY A 182 -12.25 23.60 0.42
N GLN A 183 -12.46 22.87 -0.68
CA GLN A 183 -13.75 22.85 -1.36
C GLN A 183 -14.79 22.07 -0.55
N TYR A 184 -14.42 20.96 0.06
CA TYR A 184 -15.31 20.21 0.95
C TYR A 184 -15.79 21.07 2.10
N LYS A 185 -14.86 21.72 2.79
CA LYS A 185 -15.14 22.64 3.90
C LYS A 185 -16.12 23.76 3.48
N ARG A 186 -15.87 24.33 2.30
CA ARG A 186 -16.71 25.41 1.75
C ARG A 186 -18.13 24.98 1.45
N ILE A 187 -18.30 23.81 0.82
CA ILE A 187 -19.63 23.30 0.42
C ILE A 187 -20.40 22.78 1.62
N ARG A 188 -19.75 21.97 2.45
CA ARG A 188 -20.40 21.29 3.55
C ARG A 188 -20.55 22.16 4.80
N ASN A 189 -19.81 23.26 4.86
CA ASN A 189 -19.73 24.12 6.05
C ASN A 189 -19.36 23.30 7.30
N LEU A 190 -18.42 22.35 7.14
CA LEU A 190 -17.94 21.48 8.19
C LEU A 190 -16.42 21.45 8.19
N TYR A 191 -15.83 21.50 9.37
CA TYR A 191 -14.42 21.25 9.56
C TYR A 191 -14.28 19.91 10.27
N GLU A 192 -14.07 18.85 9.51
CA GLU A 192 -14.03 17.49 10.02
C GLU A 192 -12.88 16.68 9.43
N GLY A 193 -12.63 15.50 9.98
CA GLY A 193 -11.54 14.61 9.55
C GLY A 193 -11.83 13.84 8.28
N VAL A 194 -12.34 14.50 7.26
CA VAL A 194 -12.47 13.95 5.91
C VAL A 194 -11.13 14.12 5.18
N LEU A 195 -10.73 13.19 4.37
CA LEU A 195 -9.44 13.12 3.71
C LEU A 195 -8.26 12.91 4.67
N THR A 196 -7.27 12.15 4.25
CA THR A 196 -5.98 12.03 4.92
C THR A 196 -4.85 12.42 3.99
N GLY A 197 -3.68 12.71 4.55
CA GLY A 197 -2.59 13.32 3.82
C GLY A 197 -2.71 14.85 3.82
N LYS A 198 -3.48 15.39 4.76
CA LYS A 198 -3.63 16.84 4.93
C LYS A 198 -2.32 17.47 5.43
N GLY A 199 -2.17 18.75 5.19
CA GLY A 199 -1.07 19.53 5.75
C GLY A 199 -1.16 19.63 7.28
N LEU A 200 -0.02 19.83 7.93
CA LEU A 200 0.04 19.91 9.40
C LEU A 200 -0.78 21.04 10.00
N THR A 201 -1.01 22.11 9.25
CA THR A 201 -1.79 23.25 9.73
C THR A 201 -3.31 23.01 9.72
N TYR A 202 -3.76 21.90 9.10
CA TYR A 202 -5.21 21.63 9.03
C TYR A 202 -5.52 20.15 9.18
N GLY A 203 -4.90 19.50 10.15
CA GLY A 203 -5.27 18.16 10.60
C GLY A 203 -4.37 17.04 10.11
N GLY A 204 -3.26 17.34 9.46
CA GLY A 204 -2.28 16.33 9.04
C GLY A 204 -1.53 15.71 10.22
N SER A 205 -1.01 14.51 10.01
CA SER A 205 -0.24 13.76 11.02
C SER A 205 1.25 13.88 10.78
N LEU A 206 2.01 14.01 11.87
CA LEU A 206 3.45 13.77 11.86
C LEU A 206 3.73 12.30 11.56
N ALA A 207 4.97 12.00 11.22
CA ALA A 207 5.46 10.66 10.86
C ALA A 207 4.86 10.07 9.57
N ARG A 208 3.99 10.78 8.84
CA ARG A 208 3.39 10.25 7.60
C ARG A 208 4.45 10.05 6.51
N THR A 209 5.40 10.96 6.39
CA THR A 209 6.49 10.87 5.41
C THR A 209 7.35 9.64 5.65
N GLU A 210 7.65 9.32 6.89
CA GLU A 210 8.50 8.22 7.31
C GLU A 210 7.75 6.89 7.38
N ALA A 211 6.44 6.92 7.43
CA ALA A 211 5.60 5.80 7.87
C ALA A 211 5.78 4.49 7.10
N THR A 212 5.84 4.54 5.77
CA THR A 212 5.97 3.32 4.97
C THR A 212 7.33 2.67 5.18
N GLY A 213 8.39 3.46 5.10
CA GLY A 213 9.76 2.97 5.32
C GLY A 213 9.99 2.47 6.75
N TYR A 214 9.58 3.25 7.73
CA TYR A 214 9.71 2.86 9.14
C TYR A 214 8.88 1.61 9.45
N GLY A 215 7.65 1.58 8.97
CA GLY A 215 6.78 0.42 9.16
C GLY A 215 7.34 -0.86 8.56
N LEU A 216 7.98 -0.76 7.41
CA LEU A 216 8.65 -1.89 6.77
C LEU A 216 9.69 -2.50 7.72
N LEU A 217 10.49 -1.68 8.35
CA LEU A 217 11.54 -2.15 9.26
C LEU A 217 10.96 -2.69 10.58
N TYR A 218 9.91 -2.11 11.10
CA TYR A 218 9.24 -2.64 12.29
C TYR A 218 8.67 -4.05 12.03
N TYR A 219 8.04 -4.26 10.88
CA TYR A 219 7.56 -5.57 10.47
C TYR A 219 8.74 -6.55 10.31
N THR A 220 9.76 -6.15 9.57
CA THR A 220 10.94 -6.98 9.28
C THR A 220 11.66 -7.39 10.55
N GLN A 221 11.85 -6.46 11.48
CA GLN A 221 12.49 -6.74 12.77
C GLN A 221 11.71 -7.80 13.55
N GLU A 222 10.40 -7.68 13.61
CA GLU A 222 9.56 -8.65 14.33
C GLU A 222 9.57 -10.02 13.65
N MET A 223 9.52 -10.06 12.32
CA MET A 223 9.64 -11.29 11.55
C MET A 223 10.97 -12.02 11.85
N LEU A 224 12.06 -11.28 11.83
CA LEU A 224 13.39 -11.83 12.13
C LEU A 224 13.45 -12.35 13.57
N LYS A 225 13.00 -11.53 14.52
CA LYS A 225 13.01 -11.88 15.94
C LYS A 225 12.25 -13.17 16.23
N CYS A 226 11.06 -13.32 15.66
CA CYS A 226 10.23 -14.51 15.84
C CYS A 226 10.82 -15.76 15.18
N ASN A 227 11.81 -15.60 14.32
CA ASN A 227 12.51 -16.68 13.64
C ASN A 227 13.96 -16.84 14.11
N GLY A 228 14.30 -16.30 15.28
CA GLY A 228 15.61 -16.49 15.92
C GLY A 228 16.72 -15.61 15.38
N HIS A 229 16.41 -14.49 14.74
CA HIS A 229 17.38 -13.55 14.18
C HIS A 229 17.19 -12.16 14.75
N ASP A 230 18.28 -11.38 14.80
CA ASP A 230 18.24 -9.96 15.12
C ASP A 230 18.54 -9.15 13.85
N LEU A 231 17.86 -8.02 13.68
CA LEU A 231 18.16 -7.09 12.60
C LEU A 231 19.51 -6.39 12.85
N ALA A 232 19.83 -6.09 14.10
CA ALA A 232 21.10 -5.48 14.47
C ALA A 232 22.29 -6.32 13.98
N GLY A 233 23.26 -5.66 13.38
CA GLY A 233 24.45 -6.29 12.83
C GLY A 233 24.28 -6.94 11.46
N LYS A 234 23.07 -6.91 10.88
CA LYS A 234 22.80 -7.48 9.56
C LYS A 234 23.18 -6.51 8.45
N THR A 235 23.60 -7.07 7.32
CA THR A 235 23.80 -6.33 6.07
C THR A 235 22.51 -6.31 5.28
N VAL A 236 22.07 -5.12 4.90
CA VAL A 236 20.80 -4.89 4.20
C VAL A 236 21.04 -4.30 2.83
N VAL A 237 20.36 -4.82 1.83
CA VAL A 237 20.33 -4.30 0.47
C VAL A 237 18.95 -3.70 0.20
N VAL A 238 18.94 -2.43 -0.22
CA VAL A 238 17.73 -1.68 -0.54
C VAL A 238 17.75 -1.32 -2.02
N SER A 239 16.65 -1.45 -2.71
CA SER A 239 16.43 -0.86 -4.03
C SER A 239 15.61 0.41 -3.92
N GLY A 240 15.78 1.33 -4.87
CA GLY A 240 15.13 2.62 -4.86
C GLY A 240 15.94 3.68 -4.12
N ALA A 241 15.54 4.92 -4.29
CA ALA A 241 16.08 6.09 -3.60
C ALA A 241 15.00 7.16 -3.41
N GLY A 242 13.74 6.75 -3.48
CA GLY A 242 12.59 7.58 -3.19
C GLY A 242 12.22 7.53 -1.71
N ASN A 243 11.02 7.98 -1.40
CA ASN A 243 10.53 8.10 -0.02
C ASN A 243 10.66 6.79 0.79
N VAL A 244 10.15 5.68 0.26
CA VAL A 244 10.18 4.41 0.99
C VAL A 244 11.62 3.95 1.24
N ALA A 245 12.46 3.99 0.21
CA ALA A 245 13.85 3.55 0.31
C ALA A 245 14.67 4.39 1.29
N ILE A 246 14.52 5.70 1.25
CA ILE A 246 15.24 6.62 2.15
C ILE A 246 14.89 6.33 3.61
N TYR A 247 13.62 6.28 3.94
CA TYR A 247 13.19 6.10 5.33
C TYR A 247 13.33 4.65 5.82
N ALA A 248 13.26 3.67 4.92
CA ALA A 248 13.64 2.30 5.23
C ALA A 248 15.12 2.21 5.60
N THR A 249 15.98 2.86 4.82
CA THR A 249 17.41 2.93 5.08
C THR A 249 17.69 3.60 6.43
N GLN A 250 17.05 4.74 6.70
CA GLN A 250 17.21 5.46 7.94
C GLN A 250 16.82 4.60 9.15
N LYS A 251 15.67 3.96 9.11
CA LYS A 251 15.20 3.13 10.22
C LYS A 251 16.04 1.87 10.38
N ALA A 252 16.47 1.23 9.32
CA ALA A 252 17.33 0.06 9.38
C ALA A 252 18.64 0.39 10.13
N GLN A 253 19.24 1.51 9.83
CA GLN A 253 20.47 1.96 10.50
C GLN A 253 20.22 2.34 11.97
N GLN A 254 19.10 2.98 12.27
CA GLN A 254 18.72 3.27 13.65
C GLN A 254 18.55 1.98 14.48
N LEU A 255 18.12 0.90 13.85
CA LEU A 255 17.94 -0.41 14.48
C LEU A 255 19.22 -1.27 14.47
N GLY A 256 20.34 -0.69 14.04
CA GLY A 256 21.65 -1.34 14.12
C GLY A 256 22.08 -2.14 12.89
N ALA A 257 21.35 -2.09 11.80
CA ALA A 257 21.73 -2.74 10.55
C ALA A 257 22.62 -1.82 9.70
N LYS A 258 23.32 -2.41 8.73
CA LYS A 258 24.11 -1.67 7.75
C LYS A 258 23.45 -1.78 6.39
N VAL A 259 22.97 -0.67 5.83
CA VAL A 259 22.41 -0.62 4.47
C VAL A 259 23.54 -0.25 3.52
N VAL A 260 23.79 -1.09 2.52
CA VAL A 260 24.96 -0.95 1.63
C VAL A 260 24.61 -0.54 0.19
N THR A 261 23.32 -0.50 -0.15
CA THR A 261 22.89 -0.12 -1.51
C THR A 261 21.68 0.80 -1.50
N VAL A 262 21.57 1.61 -2.54
CA VAL A 262 20.36 2.29 -2.99
C VAL A 262 20.40 2.32 -4.52
N SER A 263 19.28 2.55 -5.18
CA SER A 263 19.22 2.58 -6.65
C SER A 263 18.22 3.62 -7.16
N ASP A 264 18.41 4.06 -8.40
CA ASP A 264 17.42 4.84 -9.15
C ASP A 264 17.25 4.23 -10.55
N SER A 265 16.51 4.90 -11.44
CA SER A 265 16.20 4.36 -12.75
C SER A 265 17.42 4.20 -13.68
N THR A 266 18.53 4.88 -13.38
CA THR A 266 19.73 4.87 -14.23
C THR A 266 20.87 4.02 -13.67
N GLY A 267 20.88 3.76 -12.36
CA GLY A 267 21.97 2.99 -11.77
C GLY A 267 21.81 2.78 -10.28
N TRP A 268 22.86 2.28 -9.65
CA TRP A 268 22.82 1.95 -8.23
C TRP A 268 24.14 2.19 -7.54
N ILE A 269 24.10 2.36 -6.25
CA ILE A 269 25.24 2.58 -5.37
C ILE A 269 25.51 1.32 -4.55
N TYR A 270 26.77 0.92 -4.49
CA TYR A 270 27.29 0.03 -3.46
C TYR A 270 28.21 0.83 -2.55
N ASP A 271 27.89 0.88 -1.28
CA ASP A 271 28.67 1.58 -0.27
C ASP A 271 28.95 0.64 0.91
N PRO A 272 30.15 0.00 0.93
CA PRO A 272 30.45 -1.00 1.95
C PRO A 272 30.55 -0.42 3.36
N GLU A 273 30.74 0.90 3.51
CA GLU A 273 30.73 1.57 4.82
C GLU A 273 29.34 1.91 5.31
N GLY A 274 28.32 1.66 4.50
CA GLY A 274 26.94 2.00 4.77
C GLY A 274 26.52 3.30 4.13
N ILE A 275 25.25 3.35 3.70
CA ILE A 275 24.68 4.54 3.06
C ILE A 275 24.64 5.71 4.04
N ASP A 276 25.15 6.86 3.61
CA ASP A 276 25.01 8.13 4.33
C ASP A 276 23.62 8.70 4.02
N VAL A 277 22.71 8.58 4.97
CA VAL A 277 21.29 8.97 4.78
C VAL A 277 21.16 10.47 4.56
N GLU A 278 21.93 11.28 5.29
CA GLU A 278 21.83 12.73 5.13
C GLU A 278 22.30 13.19 3.74
N LEU A 279 23.36 12.59 3.23
CA LEU A 279 23.82 12.83 1.86
C LEU A 279 22.78 12.33 0.84
N LEU A 280 22.19 11.18 1.06
CA LEU A 280 21.15 10.63 0.18
C LEU A 280 19.94 11.57 0.12
N LYS A 281 19.49 12.10 1.26
CA LYS A 281 18.41 13.07 1.33
C LYS A 281 18.76 14.35 0.56
N GLU A 282 19.97 14.85 0.75
CA GLU A 282 20.43 16.04 0.04
C GLU A 282 20.39 15.85 -1.47
N VAL A 283 20.89 14.72 -1.96
CA VAL A 283 20.94 14.42 -3.39
C VAL A 283 19.52 14.23 -3.95
N LYS A 284 18.66 13.48 -3.28
CA LYS A 284 17.35 13.07 -3.81
C LYS A 284 16.22 14.02 -3.46
N GLU A 285 16.12 14.44 -2.22
CA GLU A 285 15.01 15.30 -1.76
C GLU A 285 15.25 16.79 -2.04
N VAL A 286 16.47 17.26 -1.83
CA VAL A 286 16.81 18.68 -1.99
C VAL A 286 17.20 19.01 -3.42
N LYS A 287 18.22 18.34 -3.96
CA LYS A 287 18.74 18.60 -5.31
C LYS A 287 17.96 17.91 -6.41
N ARG A 288 17.20 16.86 -6.08
CA ARG A 288 16.48 16.01 -7.04
C ARG A 288 17.40 15.50 -8.16
N ALA A 289 18.62 15.14 -7.79
CA ALA A 289 19.67 14.69 -8.69
C ALA A 289 19.75 13.18 -8.78
N ARG A 290 20.60 12.68 -9.68
CA ARG A 290 20.87 11.25 -9.83
C ARG A 290 21.92 10.77 -8.83
N LEU A 291 21.95 9.47 -8.58
CA LEU A 291 22.88 8.86 -7.62
C LEU A 291 24.36 9.00 -8.00
N THR A 292 24.67 9.36 -9.23
CA THR A 292 26.04 9.74 -9.62
C THR A 292 26.58 10.87 -8.76
N GLU A 293 25.74 11.80 -8.32
CA GLU A 293 26.16 12.87 -7.41
C GLU A 293 26.44 12.36 -6.00
N TYR A 294 25.73 11.33 -5.55
CA TYR A 294 26.03 10.67 -4.28
C TYR A 294 27.44 10.07 -4.35
N ALA A 295 27.74 9.31 -5.39
CA ALA A 295 29.04 8.67 -5.58
C ALA A 295 30.17 9.68 -5.68
N ALA A 296 29.93 10.82 -6.35
CA ALA A 296 30.92 11.90 -6.46
C ALA A 296 31.27 12.53 -5.12
N ALA A 297 30.32 12.55 -4.17
CA ALA A 297 30.48 13.19 -2.87
C ALA A 297 30.94 12.23 -1.76
N ARG A 298 31.01 10.92 -2.02
CA ARG A 298 31.34 9.92 -0.99
C ARG A 298 32.36 8.91 -1.47
N LYS A 299 33.54 8.91 -0.84
CA LYS A 299 34.70 8.10 -1.24
C LYS A 299 34.43 6.59 -1.25
N SER A 300 33.68 6.10 -0.28
CA SER A 300 33.40 4.67 -0.14
C SER A 300 32.35 4.16 -1.15
N ALA A 301 31.64 5.05 -1.83
CA ALA A 301 30.57 4.70 -2.74
C ALA A 301 31.09 4.32 -4.12
N GLU A 302 30.54 3.21 -4.65
CA GLU A 302 30.76 2.77 -6.02
C GLU A 302 29.46 2.94 -6.79
N TYR A 303 29.51 3.60 -7.95
CA TYR A 303 28.36 3.73 -8.83
C TYR A 303 28.41 2.70 -9.95
N HIS A 304 27.28 2.05 -10.19
CA HIS A 304 27.10 1.09 -11.28
C HIS A 304 25.89 1.48 -12.12
N GLU A 305 26.03 1.51 -13.42
CA GLU A 305 24.91 1.75 -14.33
C GLU A 305 24.00 0.53 -14.43
N GLY A 306 22.73 0.77 -14.72
CA GLY A 306 21.74 -0.29 -14.92
C GLY A 306 21.27 -0.94 -13.62
N ARG A 307 20.97 -2.22 -13.71
CA ARG A 307 20.44 -3.02 -12.60
C ARG A 307 21.56 -3.86 -11.98
N GLY A 308 21.42 -4.18 -10.70
CA GLY A 308 22.46 -5.03 -10.08
C GLY A 308 22.43 -5.11 -8.56
N VAL A 309 21.54 -4.40 -7.86
CA VAL A 309 21.52 -4.39 -6.38
C VAL A 309 21.37 -5.79 -5.79
N TRP A 310 20.63 -6.67 -6.44
CA TRP A 310 20.37 -8.01 -5.91
C TRP A 310 21.55 -8.98 -6.04
N SER A 311 22.62 -8.57 -6.72
CA SER A 311 23.86 -9.33 -6.79
C SER A 311 24.77 -9.13 -5.56
N VAL A 312 24.50 -8.11 -4.76
CA VAL A 312 25.28 -7.80 -3.56
C VAL A 312 24.90 -8.76 -2.44
N LYS A 313 25.90 -9.35 -1.80
CA LYS A 313 25.69 -10.26 -0.66
C LYS A 313 25.05 -9.50 0.48
N CYS A 314 23.95 -10.05 1.02
CA CYS A 314 23.23 -9.45 2.13
C CYS A 314 22.52 -10.51 2.98
N ASP A 315 22.14 -10.11 4.18
CA ASP A 315 21.30 -10.89 5.07
C ASP A 315 19.82 -10.61 4.82
N VAL A 316 19.47 -9.34 4.52
CA VAL A 316 18.10 -8.88 4.32
C VAL A 316 18.03 -8.04 3.04
N ALA A 317 17.06 -8.32 2.21
CA ALA A 317 16.78 -7.56 0.99
C ALA A 317 15.44 -6.85 1.09
N LEU A 318 15.42 -5.53 0.81
CA LEU A 318 14.25 -4.68 0.90
C LEU A 318 13.97 -4.04 -0.47
N PRO A 319 13.13 -4.67 -1.31
CA PRO A 319 12.74 -4.06 -2.58
C PRO A 319 11.77 -2.89 -2.34
N CYS A 320 12.28 -1.68 -2.57
CA CYS A 320 11.58 -0.42 -2.27
C CYS A 320 11.44 0.50 -3.49
N ALA A 321 11.64 -0.02 -4.71
CA ALA A 321 11.64 0.82 -5.91
C ALA A 321 10.36 0.68 -6.72
N THR A 322 10.24 -0.40 -7.51
CA THR A 322 9.17 -0.53 -8.51
C THR A 322 8.58 -1.93 -8.56
N GLN A 323 7.41 -2.02 -9.17
CA GLN A 323 6.77 -3.30 -9.45
C GLN A 323 7.66 -4.19 -10.32
N ASN A 324 7.68 -5.49 -10.02
CA ASN A 324 8.40 -6.52 -10.78
C ASN A 324 9.90 -6.24 -10.97
N GLU A 325 10.54 -5.68 -9.96
CA GLU A 325 11.98 -5.39 -10.03
C GLU A 325 12.88 -6.56 -9.60
N LEU A 326 12.36 -7.47 -8.80
CA LEU A 326 13.09 -8.64 -8.32
C LEU A 326 12.60 -9.88 -9.05
N HIS A 327 13.41 -10.37 -9.98
CA HIS A 327 13.09 -11.47 -10.86
C HIS A 327 13.66 -12.79 -10.32
N LEU A 328 13.32 -13.91 -10.97
CA LEU A 328 13.79 -15.23 -10.55
C LEU A 328 15.31 -15.32 -10.47
N ASP A 329 16.03 -14.77 -11.45
CA ASP A 329 17.49 -14.78 -11.45
C ASP A 329 18.07 -14.01 -10.27
N ASP A 330 17.43 -12.90 -9.89
CA ASP A 330 17.79 -12.11 -8.71
C ASP A 330 17.57 -12.91 -7.43
N ALA A 331 16.45 -13.61 -7.34
CA ALA A 331 16.13 -14.48 -6.19
C ALA A 331 17.16 -15.59 -6.04
N LYS A 332 17.58 -16.20 -7.16
CA LYS A 332 18.64 -17.23 -7.16
C LYS A 332 19.97 -16.67 -6.65
N ALA A 333 20.32 -15.46 -7.07
CA ALA A 333 21.53 -14.79 -6.60
C ALA A 333 21.47 -14.49 -5.10
N LEU A 334 20.34 -13.98 -4.61
CA LEU A 334 20.13 -13.71 -3.18
C LEU A 334 20.26 -14.98 -2.35
N VAL A 335 19.64 -16.07 -2.78
CA VAL A 335 19.70 -17.36 -2.06
C VAL A 335 21.13 -17.90 -2.07
N ALA A 336 21.83 -17.87 -3.21
CA ALA A 336 23.22 -18.30 -3.32
C ALA A 336 24.14 -17.51 -2.38
N ASN A 337 23.83 -16.24 -2.14
CA ASN A 337 24.58 -15.36 -1.23
C ASN A 337 24.11 -15.45 0.23
N GLY A 338 23.17 -16.33 0.55
CA GLY A 338 22.78 -16.61 1.93
C GLY A 338 21.76 -15.63 2.52
N VAL A 339 20.91 -15.00 1.71
CA VAL A 339 19.87 -14.11 2.23
C VAL A 339 18.94 -14.84 3.21
N ILE A 340 18.62 -14.18 4.32
CA ILE A 340 17.75 -14.71 5.37
C ILE A 340 16.29 -14.30 5.13
N ALA A 341 16.09 -13.04 4.73
CA ALA A 341 14.76 -12.44 4.59
C ALA A 341 14.68 -11.48 3.41
N VAL A 342 13.50 -11.44 2.79
CA VAL A 342 13.11 -10.45 1.79
C VAL A 342 11.81 -9.83 2.26
N ALA A 343 11.77 -8.51 2.39
CA ALA A 343 10.57 -7.79 2.84
C ALA A 343 10.23 -6.66 1.87
N GLU A 344 9.04 -6.69 1.33
CA GLU A 344 8.61 -5.77 0.28
C GLU A 344 8.20 -4.40 0.83
N GLY A 345 8.88 -3.35 0.38
CA GLY A 345 8.51 -1.96 0.68
C GLY A 345 7.67 -1.33 -0.42
N ALA A 346 7.89 -1.74 -1.67
CA ALA A 346 7.09 -1.31 -2.82
C ALA A 346 5.85 -2.22 -2.98
N ASN A 347 4.98 -1.87 -3.92
CA ASN A 347 3.84 -2.71 -4.28
C ASN A 347 4.28 -3.74 -5.32
N MET A 348 4.13 -5.03 -4.99
CA MET A 348 4.42 -6.17 -5.87
C MET A 348 5.80 -6.09 -6.56
N PRO A 349 6.89 -5.81 -5.83
CA PRO A 349 8.21 -5.68 -6.46
C PRO A 349 8.82 -7.01 -6.87
N THR A 350 8.40 -8.09 -6.22
CA THR A 350 8.93 -9.44 -6.44
C THR A 350 7.99 -10.22 -7.35
N THR A 351 8.51 -10.81 -8.41
CA THR A 351 7.67 -11.63 -9.30
C THR A 351 7.17 -12.87 -8.57
N LEU A 352 6.08 -13.46 -9.05
CA LEU A 352 5.52 -14.67 -8.45
C LEU A 352 6.53 -15.82 -8.41
N GLU A 353 7.24 -16.02 -9.51
CA GLU A 353 8.27 -17.06 -9.61
C GLU A 353 9.40 -16.84 -8.60
N ALA A 354 9.85 -15.59 -8.45
CA ALA A 354 10.89 -15.24 -7.48
C ALA A 354 10.38 -15.47 -6.04
N THR A 355 9.15 -15.10 -5.74
CA THR A 355 8.54 -15.30 -4.42
C THR A 355 8.50 -16.79 -4.07
N GLU A 356 8.03 -17.62 -4.99
CA GLU A 356 7.98 -19.07 -4.79
C GLU A 356 9.38 -19.66 -4.56
N TYR A 357 10.35 -19.25 -5.36
CA TYR A 357 11.73 -19.71 -5.21
C TYR A 357 12.32 -19.34 -3.84
N LEU A 358 12.10 -18.10 -3.40
CA LEU A 358 12.57 -17.64 -2.09
C LEU A 358 11.95 -18.47 -0.96
N GLN A 359 10.65 -18.68 -1.00
CA GLN A 359 9.94 -19.47 0.01
C GLN A 359 10.37 -20.94 0.03
N GLU A 360 10.54 -21.55 -1.14
CA GLU A 360 11.00 -22.93 -1.28
C GLU A 360 12.42 -23.15 -0.73
N ASN A 361 13.24 -22.10 -0.74
CA ASN A 361 14.60 -22.14 -0.22
C ASN A 361 14.71 -21.63 1.24
N GLY A 362 13.59 -21.54 1.94
CA GLY A 362 13.58 -21.22 3.37
C GLY A 362 13.82 -19.75 3.70
N VAL A 363 13.72 -18.85 2.73
CA VAL A 363 13.85 -17.41 2.95
C VAL A 363 12.55 -16.89 3.58
N LEU A 364 12.67 -16.09 4.63
CA LEU A 364 11.53 -15.40 5.24
C LEU A 364 11.06 -14.32 4.27
N PHE A 365 9.82 -14.41 3.81
CA PHE A 365 9.29 -13.47 2.83
C PHE A 365 8.11 -12.69 3.40
N ALA A 366 8.21 -11.35 3.36
CA ALA A 366 7.17 -10.45 3.80
C ALA A 366 6.46 -9.82 2.59
N PRO A 367 5.17 -10.13 2.36
CA PRO A 367 4.42 -9.56 1.24
C PRO A 367 4.14 -8.07 1.47
N GLY A 368 4.19 -7.28 0.40
CA GLY A 368 4.01 -5.83 0.47
C GLY A 368 2.71 -5.40 1.14
N LYS A 369 1.61 -6.11 0.89
CA LYS A 369 0.31 -5.79 1.51
C LYS A 369 0.36 -5.76 3.04
N ALA A 370 1.28 -6.51 3.65
CA ALA A 370 1.51 -6.51 5.09
C ALA A 370 2.68 -5.60 5.47
N SER A 371 3.84 -5.80 4.87
CA SER A 371 5.07 -5.10 5.25
C SER A 371 5.09 -3.62 4.86
N ASN A 372 4.36 -3.19 3.84
CA ASN A 372 4.29 -1.78 3.47
C ASN A 372 3.04 -1.05 4.00
N ALA A 373 2.30 -1.65 4.91
CA ALA A 373 1.05 -1.10 5.42
C ALA A 373 1.22 0.14 6.34
N GLY A 374 2.45 0.55 6.62
CA GLY A 374 2.72 1.72 7.49
C GLY A 374 2.07 3.01 7.00
N GLY A 375 2.00 3.21 5.69
CA GLY A 375 1.35 4.38 5.11
C GLY A 375 -0.14 4.46 5.42
N VAL A 376 -0.88 3.40 5.16
CA VAL A 376 -2.32 3.36 5.44
C VAL A 376 -2.60 3.34 6.95
N ALA A 377 -1.73 2.69 7.73
CA ALA A 377 -1.84 2.71 9.20
C ALA A 377 -1.74 4.14 9.74
N THR A 378 -0.77 4.92 9.28
CA THR A 378 -0.60 6.30 9.71
C THR A 378 -1.74 7.19 9.20
N SER A 379 -2.28 6.92 8.02
CA SER A 379 -3.49 7.60 7.55
C SER A 379 -4.67 7.36 8.50
N ALA A 380 -4.84 6.14 8.99
CA ALA A 380 -5.88 5.85 9.99
C ALA A 380 -5.59 6.56 11.33
N LEU A 381 -4.32 6.69 11.71
CA LEU A 381 -3.94 7.45 12.90
C LEU A 381 -4.22 8.95 12.73
N GLU A 382 -4.09 9.49 11.52
CA GLU A 382 -4.54 10.86 11.23
C GLU A 382 -6.04 11.01 11.49
N MET A 383 -6.84 10.04 11.06
CA MET A 383 -8.29 10.03 11.34
C MET A 383 -8.59 10.04 12.84
N SER A 384 -7.85 9.26 13.62
CA SER A 384 -8.01 9.23 15.08
C SER A 384 -7.68 10.56 15.72
N GLN A 385 -6.58 11.20 15.31
CA GLN A 385 -6.20 12.52 15.77
C GLN A 385 -7.27 13.56 15.43
N ASN A 386 -7.81 13.49 14.20
CA ASN A 386 -8.88 14.39 13.76
C ASN A 386 -10.15 14.21 14.59
N SER A 387 -10.52 12.98 14.92
CA SER A 387 -11.69 12.68 15.77
C SER A 387 -11.53 13.22 17.18
N GLU A 388 -10.32 13.15 17.74
CA GLU A 388 -10.00 13.69 19.06
C GLU A 388 -9.82 15.22 19.04
N ARG A 389 -9.60 15.80 17.88
CA ARG A 389 -9.21 17.21 17.67
C ARG A 389 -7.89 17.55 18.35
N LEU A 390 -6.97 16.60 18.34
CA LEU A 390 -5.63 16.72 18.90
C LEU A 390 -4.60 16.40 17.83
N SER A 391 -3.38 16.86 18.05
CA SER A 391 -2.21 16.46 17.27
C SER A 391 -1.23 15.74 18.18
N TRP A 392 -0.91 14.50 17.81
CA TRP A 392 0.09 13.72 18.53
C TRP A 392 1.50 14.10 18.10
N THR A 393 2.47 13.93 19.00
CA THR A 393 3.88 14.13 18.69
C THR A 393 4.37 13.06 17.72
N PHE A 394 5.52 13.31 17.10
CA PHE A 394 6.16 12.31 16.22
C PHE A 394 6.35 10.98 16.96
N ASP A 395 6.89 11.02 18.18
CA ASP A 395 7.15 9.81 18.96
C ASP A 395 5.87 9.05 19.32
N GLU A 396 4.78 9.74 19.60
CA GLU A 396 3.49 9.10 19.88
C GLU A 396 2.95 8.37 18.64
N VAL A 397 3.02 9.00 17.47
CA VAL A 397 2.58 8.37 16.21
C VAL A 397 3.48 7.19 15.88
N ASP A 398 4.79 7.38 15.98
CA ASP A 398 5.77 6.34 15.66
C ASP A 398 5.64 5.12 16.58
N ALA A 399 5.40 5.32 17.88
CA ALA A 399 5.17 4.23 18.81
C ALA A 399 3.91 3.42 18.46
N LYS A 400 2.84 4.10 18.07
CA LYS A 400 1.61 3.44 17.60
C LYS A 400 1.85 2.68 16.30
N LEU A 401 2.58 3.27 15.37
CA LEU A 401 2.96 2.63 14.11
C LEU A 401 3.75 1.34 14.37
N GLN A 402 4.73 1.38 15.26
CA GLN A 402 5.50 0.21 15.64
C GLN A 402 4.59 -0.91 16.15
N GLY A 403 3.70 -0.60 17.07
CA GLY A 403 2.74 -1.56 17.61
C GLY A 403 1.84 -2.17 16.55
N ILE A 404 1.36 -1.35 15.62
CA ILE A 404 0.51 -1.80 14.51
C ILE A 404 1.27 -2.78 13.62
N MET A 405 2.51 -2.46 13.23
CA MET A 405 3.30 -3.31 12.35
C MET A 405 3.67 -4.65 13.01
N VAL A 406 3.97 -4.63 14.30
CA VAL A 406 4.20 -5.85 15.10
C VAL A 406 2.93 -6.71 15.08
N ASN A 407 1.77 -6.11 15.31
CA ASN A 407 0.49 -6.82 15.31
C ASN A 407 0.14 -7.38 13.93
N ILE A 408 0.47 -6.67 12.86
CA ILE A 408 0.28 -7.17 11.49
C ILE A 408 1.11 -8.44 11.28
N PHE A 409 2.37 -8.44 11.70
CA PHE A 409 3.20 -9.64 11.59
C PHE A 409 2.58 -10.83 12.34
N HIS A 410 2.17 -10.63 13.59
CA HIS A 410 1.57 -11.70 14.38
C HIS A 410 0.26 -12.21 13.80
N ALA A 411 -0.57 -11.33 13.22
CA ALA A 411 -1.79 -11.76 12.52
C ALA A 411 -1.45 -12.67 11.33
N CYS A 412 -0.46 -12.31 10.55
CA CYS A 412 0.00 -13.12 9.41
C CYS A 412 0.59 -14.47 9.88
N ASP A 413 1.40 -14.45 10.91
CA ASP A 413 2.04 -15.65 11.46
C ASP A 413 1.00 -16.61 12.05
N ASP A 414 0.08 -16.10 12.87
CA ASP A 414 -0.97 -16.91 13.48
C ASP A 414 -1.88 -17.54 12.43
N ALA A 415 -2.28 -16.78 11.42
CA ALA A 415 -3.12 -17.31 10.33
C ALA A 415 -2.39 -18.38 9.53
N SER A 416 -1.10 -18.19 9.23
CA SER A 416 -0.31 -19.19 8.53
C SER A 416 -0.22 -20.50 9.30
N LYS A 417 0.01 -20.44 10.61
CA LYS A 417 0.07 -21.63 11.49
C LYS A 417 -1.28 -22.33 11.58
N LYS A 418 -2.36 -21.56 11.76
CA LYS A 418 -3.72 -22.10 11.91
C LYS A 418 -4.16 -22.97 10.72
N TYR A 419 -3.75 -22.61 9.51
CA TYR A 419 -4.17 -23.29 8.28
C TYR A 419 -3.09 -24.20 7.71
N GLY A 420 -2.03 -24.49 8.45
CA GLY A 420 -1.00 -25.46 8.06
C GLY A 420 0.03 -24.93 7.06
N PHE A 421 0.20 -23.63 6.98
CA PHE A 421 1.18 -22.97 6.11
C PHE A 421 2.24 -22.23 6.94
N GLU A 422 2.73 -22.86 7.98
CA GLU A 422 3.71 -22.22 8.90
C GLU A 422 4.85 -21.52 8.13
N LYS A 423 5.14 -20.29 8.49
CA LYS A 423 6.14 -19.41 7.87
C LYS A 423 5.80 -18.96 6.44
N ASN A 424 4.66 -19.30 5.90
CA ASN A 424 4.19 -18.73 4.65
C ASN A 424 3.36 -17.47 4.94
N TYR A 425 4.03 -16.33 5.02
CA TYR A 425 3.39 -15.07 5.40
C TYR A 425 2.56 -14.45 4.26
N VAL A 426 2.73 -14.91 3.04
CA VAL A 426 1.86 -14.52 1.91
C VAL A 426 0.46 -15.09 2.14
N VAL A 427 0.39 -16.39 2.37
CA VAL A 427 -0.88 -17.05 2.72
C VAL A 427 -1.45 -16.49 4.01
N GLY A 428 -0.60 -16.32 5.02
CA GLY A 428 -1.02 -15.75 6.31
C GLY A 428 -1.63 -14.37 6.17
N ALA A 429 -1.04 -13.48 5.37
CA ALA A 429 -1.56 -12.15 5.14
C ALA A 429 -2.93 -12.16 4.44
N ASN A 430 -3.09 -12.98 3.41
CA ASN A 430 -4.35 -13.10 2.68
C ASN A 430 -5.47 -13.61 3.59
N ILE A 431 -5.20 -14.66 4.35
CA ILE A 431 -6.18 -15.26 5.25
C ILE A 431 -6.53 -14.32 6.41
N ALA A 432 -5.53 -13.72 7.06
CA ALA A 432 -5.77 -12.81 8.18
C ALA A 432 -6.61 -11.60 7.77
N GLY A 433 -6.32 -11.00 6.61
CA GLY A 433 -7.10 -9.90 6.08
C GLY A 433 -8.56 -10.28 5.80
N PHE A 434 -8.77 -11.46 5.24
CA PHE A 434 -10.12 -11.96 4.93
C PHE A 434 -10.93 -12.33 6.18
N GLU A 435 -10.34 -13.04 7.13
CA GLU A 435 -11.08 -13.56 8.30
C GLU A 435 -11.77 -12.46 9.09
N LYS A 436 -11.10 -11.35 9.31
CA LYS A 436 -11.67 -10.23 10.05
C LYS A 436 -12.89 -9.64 9.34
N VAL A 437 -12.80 -9.45 8.03
CA VAL A 437 -13.90 -8.92 7.21
C VAL A 437 -15.07 -9.91 7.19
N ALA A 438 -14.78 -11.18 6.96
CA ALA A 438 -15.78 -12.23 6.91
C ALA A 438 -16.55 -12.35 8.23
N GLU A 439 -15.83 -12.31 9.36
CA GLU A 439 -16.45 -12.36 10.69
C GLU A 439 -17.37 -11.15 10.91
N ALA A 440 -16.92 -9.96 10.57
CA ALA A 440 -17.73 -8.74 10.70
C ALA A 440 -18.96 -8.79 9.79
N MET A 441 -18.81 -9.21 8.54
CA MET A 441 -19.94 -9.36 7.61
C MET A 441 -20.97 -10.36 8.13
N THR A 442 -20.51 -11.49 8.66
CA THR A 442 -21.40 -12.51 9.22
C THR A 442 -22.14 -11.98 10.45
N ALA A 443 -21.42 -11.30 11.35
CA ALA A 443 -22.00 -10.79 12.60
C ALA A 443 -23.03 -9.67 12.38
N GLN A 444 -22.85 -8.86 11.34
CA GLN A 444 -23.75 -7.74 11.03
C GLN A 444 -24.98 -8.15 10.25
N GLY A 445 -25.07 -9.38 9.80
CA GLY A 445 -26.23 -9.89 9.07
C GLY A 445 -26.16 -9.60 7.57
N ILE A 446 -27.31 -9.73 6.93
CA ILE A 446 -27.45 -9.55 5.47
C ILE A 446 -27.86 -8.10 5.20
N VAL A 447 -26.87 -7.27 5.02
CA VAL A 447 -27.04 -5.83 4.77
C VAL A 447 -26.26 -5.37 3.56
#